data_e031de05e70667e561634b7b6bee3de5
#
_entry.id   e031de05e70667e561634b7b6bee3de5
#
_cell.length_a   1.000
_cell.length_b   1.000
_cell.length_c   1.000
_cell.angle_alpha   90.00
_cell.angle_beta   90.00
_cell.angle_gamma   90.00
#
_symmetry.space_group_name_H-M   'P 1'
#
loop_
_entity.id
_entity.type
_entity.pdbx_description
1 polymer ?
#
loop_
_entity_poly.entity_id
_entity_poly.type
_entity_poly.pdbx_seq_one_letter_code
_entity_poly.pdbx_strand_id
1 'polypeptide(L)'
;EKDSNFSVLSDSWTKEACDRNYQYNFDWLGRPIIQFPGDIVAIQELIWSVKPDLIIETGIAHGGSLILSASMMTLLDIDSGKYEPQKRKVVGIDIDIREHNRRAIEVHPMFYMIDMIEGSSIEPSVIEQVIQIASEHRSVMVFLDSMHTHDHVFSELNAYAPLVSKDSYCVVFDTVVEKFPKRYYPDRPWDIG
;
A
#
# COMPACT_ATOMS: atom_id res chain seq x y z
N GLU A 1 16.75 5.76 25.85
CA GLU A 1 16.37 4.50 26.52
C GLU A 1 14.97 4.14 26.03
N LYS A 2 14.83 2.97 25.39
CA LYS A 2 13.50 2.45 25.04
C LYS A 2 12.79 2.13 26.36
N ASP A 3 11.65 2.74 26.60
CA ASP A 3 10.77 2.38 27.71
C ASP A 3 10.34 0.91 27.51
N SER A 4 10.96 0.00 28.27
CA SER A 4 10.72 -1.44 28.15
C SER A 4 9.27 -1.82 28.47
N ASN A 5 8.61 -1.09 29.37
CA ASN A 5 7.21 -1.34 29.71
C ASN A 5 6.28 -0.94 28.58
N PHE A 6 6.52 0.20 27.94
CA PHE A 6 5.74 0.65 26.80
C PHE A 6 5.88 -0.31 25.59
N SER A 7 7.11 -0.80 25.34
CA SER A 7 7.35 -1.78 24.27
C SER A 7 6.58 -3.09 24.51
N VAL A 8 6.60 -3.62 25.74
CA VAL A 8 5.87 -4.86 26.10
C VAL A 8 4.36 -4.68 25.94
N LEU A 9 3.82 -3.55 26.38
CA LEU A 9 2.39 -3.25 26.24
C LEU A 9 2.00 -3.09 24.77
N SER A 10 2.83 -2.42 23.98
CA SER A 10 2.62 -2.24 22.55
C SER A 10 2.63 -3.57 21.80
N ASP A 11 3.60 -4.45 22.07
CA ASP A 11 3.66 -5.77 21.44
C ASP A 11 2.45 -6.65 21.85
N SER A 12 2.04 -6.59 23.12
CA SER A 12 0.84 -7.30 23.60
C SER A 12 -0.43 -6.79 22.93
N TRP A 13 -0.57 -5.45 22.81
CA TRP A 13 -1.70 -4.85 22.14
C TRP A 13 -1.75 -5.23 20.64
N THR A 14 -0.61 -5.15 19.96
CA THR A 14 -0.49 -5.51 18.54
C THR A 14 -0.93 -6.95 18.30
N LYS A 15 -0.45 -7.87 19.15
CA LYS A 15 -0.85 -9.29 19.08
C LYS A 15 -2.36 -9.47 19.24
N GLU A 16 -2.95 -8.92 20.31
CA GLU A 16 -4.40 -8.99 20.54
C GLU A 16 -5.22 -8.33 19.42
N ALA A 17 -4.73 -7.24 18.85
CA ALA A 17 -5.36 -6.57 17.74
C ALA A 17 -5.36 -7.45 16.48
N CYS A 18 -4.25 -8.09 16.14
CA CYS A 18 -4.16 -9.02 15.02
C CYS A 18 -5.06 -10.25 15.23
N ASP A 19 -5.08 -10.84 16.42
CA ASP A 19 -5.92 -11.99 16.77
C ASP A 19 -7.43 -11.70 16.63
N ARG A 20 -7.81 -10.44 16.76
CA ARG A 20 -9.20 -9.97 16.64
C ARG A 20 -9.52 -9.34 15.29
N ASN A 21 -8.60 -9.40 14.33
CA ASN A 21 -8.75 -8.77 13.03
C ASN A 21 -9.07 -7.26 13.14
N TYR A 22 -8.46 -6.57 14.10
CA TYR A 22 -8.74 -5.15 14.38
C TYR A 22 -8.54 -4.27 13.14
N GLN A 23 -7.49 -4.52 12.36
CA GLN A 23 -7.15 -3.80 11.12
C GLN A 23 -8.20 -3.95 10.01
N TYR A 24 -9.13 -4.90 10.11
CA TYR A 24 -10.20 -5.13 9.13
C TYR A 24 -11.47 -4.31 9.42
N ASN A 25 -11.51 -3.51 10.48
CA ASN A 25 -12.71 -2.80 10.92
C ASN A 25 -12.80 -1.35 10.41
N PHE A 26 -11.92 -0.96 9.49
CA PHE A 26 -11.85 0.42 9.03
C PHE A 26 -12.27 0.57 7.58
N ASP A 27 -12.85 1.72 7.29
CA ASP A 27 -13.16 2.17 5.94
C ASP A 27 -12.46 3.51 5.65
N TRP A 28 -12.00 3.67 4.43
CA TRP A 28 -11.55 4.97 3.94
C TRP A 28 -12.48 5.45 2.82
N LEU A 29 -13.19 6.55 3.07
CA LEU A 29 -14.15 7.14 2.14
C LEU A 29 -15.16 6.11 1.56
N GLY A 30 -15.61 5.17 2.39
CA GLY A 30 -16.59 4.15 2.02
C GLY A 30 -16.00 2.89 1.37
N ARG A 31 -14.68 2.72 1.36
CA ARG A 31 -14.03 1.47 0.95
C ARG A 31 -13.29 0.84 2.12
N PRO A 32 -13.50 -0.48 2.37
CA PRO A 32 -12.75 -1.17 3.41
C PRO A 32 -11.24 -1.04 3.18
N ILE A 33 -10.52 -0.65 4.24
CA ILE A 33 -9.07 -0.55 4.26
C ILE A 33 -8.52 -1.49 5.33
N ILE A 34 -7.60 -2.37 4.92
CA ILE A 34 -6.99 -3.36 5.82
C ILE A 34 -5.69 -2.75 6.34
N GLN A 35 -5.81 -1.81 7.28
CA GLN A 35 -4.65 -1.09 7.84
C GLN A 35 -4.89 -0.74 9.31
N PHE A 36 -3.82 -0.66 10.08
CA PHE A 36 -3.88 -0.04 11.40
C PHE A 36 -4.03 1.48 11.27
N PRO A 37 -4.83 2.13 12.13
CA PRO A 37 -4.99 3.60 12.09
C PRO A 37 -3.66 4.37 12.17
N GLY A 38 -2.69 3.84 12.90
CA GLY A 38 -1.33 4.42 12.98
C GLY A 38 -0.62 4.45 11.64
N ASP A 39 -0.77 3.39 10.84
CA ASP A 39 -0.15 3.28 9.52
C ASP A 39 -0.85 4.21 8.51
N ILE A 40 -2.19 4.35 8.61
CA ILE A 40 -2.94 5.33 7.80
C ILE A 40 -2.42 6.75 8.04
N VAL A 41 -2.16 7.13 9.29
CA VAL A 41 -1.60 8.43 9.63
C VAL A 41 -0.18 8.57 9.11
N ALA A 42 0.66 7.55 9.25
CA ALA A 42 2.04 7.55 8.74
C ALA A 42 2.08 7.68 7.20
N ILE A 43 1.24 6.94 6.49
CA ILE A 43 1.10 7.04 5.03
C ILE A 43 0.71 8.47 4.62
N GLN A 44 -0.29 9.06 5.30
CA GLN A 44 -0.71 10.43 5.06
C GLN A 44 0.46 11.41 5.21
N GLU A 45 1.24 11.31 6.30
CA GLU A 45 2.40 12.18 6.55
C GLU A 45 3.48 12.01 5.47
N LEU A 46 3.78 10.78 5.06
CA LEU A 46 4.75 10.49 4.00
C LEU A 46 4.31 11.08 2.66
N ILE A 47 3.06 10.84 2.24
CA ILE A 47 2.53 11.38 0.98
C ILE A 47 2.54 12.91 1.00
N TRP A 48 2.12 13.53 2.11
CA TRP A 48 2.11 14.98 2.25
C TRP A 48 3.51 15.61 2.23
N SER A 49 4.48 14.92 2.84
CA SER A 49 5.88 15.38 2.88
C SER A 49 6.59 15.26 1.53
N VAL A 50 6.43 14.12 0.85
CA VAL A 50 7.10 13.82 -0.43
C VAL A 50 6.42 14.52 -1.61
N LYS A 51 5.10 14.65 -1.57
CA LYS A 51 4.28 15.18 -2.67
C LYS A 51 4.50 14.43 -3.99
N PRO A 52 4.38 13.09 -4.00
CA PRO A 52 4.64 12.29 -5.20
C PRO A 52 3.68 12.65 -6.33
N ASP A 53 4.05 12.36 -7.56
CA ASP A 53 3.15 12.40 -8.72
C ASP A 53 2.75 11.00 -9.21
N LEU A 54 3.42 9.96 -8.69
CA LEU A 54 3.03 8.57 -8.85
C LEU A 54 3.15 7.81 -7.52
N ILE A 55 2.12 7.05 -7.16
CA ILE A 55 2.18 6.00 -6.14
C ILE A 55 1.96 4.66 -6.83
N ILE A 56 2.86 3.72 -6.61
CA ILE A 56 2.74 2.32 -7.04
C ILE A 56 2.46 1.48 -5.80
N GLU A 57 1.41 0.69 -5.83
CA GLU A 57 0.99 -0.17 -4.71
C GLU A 57 0.80 -1.61 -5.18
N THR A 58 1.47 -2.56 -4.56
CA THR A 58 1.22 -3.99 -4.74
C THR A 58 0.26 -4.47 -3.66
N GLY A 59 -0.80 -5.19 -4.07
CA GLY A 59 -1.92 -5.58 -3.21
C GLY A 59 -3.04 -4.54 -3.21
N ILE A 60 -4.17 -4.87 -3.85
CA ILE A 60 -5.36 -4.00 -3.93
C ILE A 60 -6.41 -4.38 -2.89
N ALA A 61 -6.59 -5.68 -2.67
CA ALA A 61 -7.63 -6.23 -1.79
C ALA A 61 -9.01 -5.58 -2.03
N HIS A 62 -9.50 -4.78 -1.07
CA HIS A 62 -10.78 -4.06 -1.18
C HIS A 62 -10.66 -2.67 -1.81
N GLY A 63 -9.45 -2.18 -2.05
CA GLY A 63 -9.15 -0.89 -2.68
C GLY A 63 -9.16 0.31 -1.74
N GLY A 64 -9.30 0.12 -0.42
CA GLY A 64 -9.31 1.23 0.53
C GLY A 64 -8.01 2.02 0.55
N SER A 65 -6.87 1.36 0.43
CA SER A 65 -5.53 1.98 0.37
C SER A 65 -5.32 2.77 -0.93
N LEU A 66 -5.81 2.26 -2.08
CA LEU A 66 -5.80 3.02 -3.34
C LEU A 66 -6.62 4.30 -3.23
N ILE A 67 -7.80 4.22 -2.58
CA ILE A 67 -8.65 5.39 -2.36
C ILE A 67 -7.99 6.38 -1.38
N LEU A 68 -7.31 5.89 -0.35
CA LEU A 68 -6.51 6.73 0.56
C LEU A 68 -5.45 7.49 -0.24
N SER A 69 -4.62 6.79 -1.00
CA SER A 69 -3.56 7.34 -1.82
C SER A 69 -4.11 8.38 -2.82
N ALA A 70 -5.17 8.05 -3.56
CA ALA A 70 -5.81 8.97 -4.52
C ALA A 70 -6.42 10.20 -3.84
N SER A 71 -7.03 10.05 -2.65
CA SER A 71 -7.58 11.18 -1.90
C SER A 71 -6.48 12.13 -1.43
N MET A 72 -5.35 11.61 -0.97
CA MET A 72 -4.18 12.40 -0.62
C MET A 72 -3.58 13.13 -1.82
N MET A 73 -3.50 12.47 -2.97
CA MET A 73 -3.06 13.10 -4.22
C MET A 73 -3.98 14.26 -4.63
N THR A 74 -5.29 14.10 -4.46
CA THR A 74 -6.27 15.17 -4.70
C THR A 74 -6.03 16.37 -3.77
N LEU A 75 -5.75 16.14 -2.49
CA LEU A 75 -5.43 17.21 -1.55
C LEU A 75 -4.13 17.94 -1.92
N LEU A 76 -3.13 17.22 -2.44
CA LEU A 76 -1.90 17.84 -2.94
C LEU A 76 -2.15 18.71 -4.18
N ASP A 77 -3.08 18.34 -5.05
CA ASP A 77 -3.47 19.17 -6.19
C ASP A 77 -4.16 20.46 -5.72
N ILE A 78 -5.02 20.38 -4.70
CA ILE A 78 -5.65 21.54 -4.08
C ILE A 78 -4.59 22.45 -3.43
N ASP A 79 -3.65 21.88 -2.66
CA ASP A 79 -2.55 22.62 -2.01
C ASP A 79 -1.66 23.37 -3.03
N SER A 80 -1.40 22.73 -4.16
CA SER A 80 -0.60 23.35 -5.23
C SER A 80 -1.27 24.53 -5.95
N GLY A 81 -2.58 24.69 -5.78
CA GLY A 81 -3.40 25.64 -6.54
C GLY A 81 -3.47 25.34 -8.05
N LYS A 82 -2.96 24.20 -8.46
CA LYS A 82 -2.94 23.75 -9.85
C LYS A 82 -3.67 22.43 -9.93
N TYR A 83 -4.97 22.51 -10.14
CA TYR A 83 -5.74 21.32 -10.47
C TYR A 83 -5.44 20.91 -11.92
N GLU A 84 -4.48 20.02 -12.09
CA GLU A 84 -4.19 19.36 -13.37
C GLU A 84 -4.68 17.90 -13.27
N PRO A 85 -5.97 17.63 -13.57
CA PRO A 85 -6.48 16.26 -13.56
C PRO A 85 -5.61 15.42 -14.48
N GLN A 86 -5.17 14.24 -13.99
CA GLN A 86 -4.31 13.28 -14.70
C GLN A 86 -2.78 13.44 -14.54
N LYS A 87 -2.29 14.46 -13.87
CA LYS A 87 -0.83 14.57 -13.64
C LYS A 87 -0.36 13.65 -12.52
N ARG A 88 -1.21 13.36 -11.54
CA ARG A 88 -0.94 12.43 -10.45
C ARG A 88 -1.67 11.13 -10.68
N LYS A 89 -1.01 10.01 -10.36
CA LYS A 89 -1.55 8.67 -10.56
C LYS A 89 -1.30 7.78 -9.35
N VAL A 90 -2.22 6.85 -9.13
CA VAL A 90 -2.06 5.70 -8.24
C VAL A 90 -2.22 4.45 -9.09
N VAL A 91 -1.20 3.60 -9.10
CA VAL A 91 -1.21 2.31 -9.80
C VAL A 91 -1.30 1.21 -8.77
N GLY A 92 -2.40 0.46 -8.77
CA GLY A 92 -2.58 -0.73 -7.96
C GLY A 92 -2.33 -2.00 -8.76
N ILE A 93 -1.61 -2.95 -8.18
CA ILE A 93 -1.28 -4.23 -8.80
C ILE A 93 -1.82 -5.35 -7.90
N ASP A 94 -2.62 -6.26 -8.44
CA ASP A 94 -3.08 -7.43 -7.69
C ASP A 94 -3.21 -8.64 -8.63
N ILE A 95 -2.89 -9.81 -8.10
CA ILE A 95 -2.98 -11.06 -8.85
C ILE A 95 -4.44 -11.45 -9.18
N ASP A 96 -5.39 -11.01 -8.34
CA ASP A 96 -6.82 -11.31 -8.46
C ASP A 96 -7.65 -10.09 -8.02
N ILE A 97 -8.01 -9.23 -8.95
CA ILE A 97 -8.89 -8.09 -8.69
C ILE A 97 -10.35 -8.57 -8.77
N ARG A 98 -10.87 -9.05 -7.64
CA ARG A 98 -12.24 -9.57 -7.57
C ARG A 98 -13.25 -8.59 -8.14
N GLU A 99 -14.13 -9.10 -9.01
CA GLU A 99 -15.07 -8.30 -9.79
C GLU A 99 -15.88 -7.29 -8.96
N HIS A 100 -16.35 -7.69 -7.77
CA HIS A 100 -17.11 -6.79 -6.90
C HIS A 100 -16.26 -5.64 -6.33
N ASN A 101 -14.96 -5.88 -6.07
CA ASN A 101 -14.03 -4.85 -5.63
C ASN A 101 -13.66 -3.92 -6.79
N ARG A 102 -13.36 -4.49 -7.96
CA ARG A 102 -13.11 -3.73 -9.20
C ARG A 102 -14.23 -2.74 -9.46
N ARG A 103 -15.48 -3.22 -9.53
CA ARG A 103 -16.65 -2.35 -9.75
C ARG A 103 -16.81 -1.27 -8.69
N ALA A 104 -16.56 -1.61 -7.42
CA ALA A 104 -16.70 -0.64 -6.34
C ALA A 104 -15.61 0.44 -6.37
N ILE A 105 -14.41 0.12 -6.85
CA ILE A 105 -13.34 1.09 -7.08
C ILE A 105 -13.66 1.94 -8.32
N GLU A 106 -14.09 1.33 -9.41
CA GLU A 106 -14.39 2.02 -10.68
C GLU A 106 -15.51 3.07 -10.58
N VAL A 107 -16.50 2.84 -9.70
CA VAL A 107 -17.57 3.85 -9.47
C VAL A 107 -17.22 4.90 -8.42
N HIS A 108 -16.06 4.76 -7.77
CA HIS A 108 -15.65 5.69 -6.73
C HIS A 108 -15.19 7.03 -7.32
N PRO A 109 -15.51 8.19 -6.69
CA PRO A 109 -15.09 9.51 -7.21
C PRO A 109 -13.59 9.68 -7.42
N MET A 110 -12.75 8.94 -6.67
CA MET A 110 -11.29 9.01 -6.80
C MET A 110 -10.74 8.14 -7.96
N PHE A 111 -11.56 7.36 -8.64
CA PHE A 111 -11.10 6.43 -9.68
C PHE A 111 -10.38 7.11 -10.85
N TYR A 112 -10.67 8.36 -11.14
CA TYR A 112 -9.99 9.11 -12.21
C TYR A 112 -8.46 9.19 -12.08
N MET A 113 -7.92 8.95 -10.88
CA MET A 113 -6.49 8.89 -10.60
C MET A 113 -5.94 7.46 -10.50
N ILE A 114 -6.80 6.44 -10.54
CA ILE A 114 -6.41 5.06 -10.22
C ILE A 114 -6.35 4.24 -11.50
N ASP A 115 -5.22 3.61 -11.73
CA ASP A 115 -5.07 2.56 -12.74
C ASP A 115 -4.86 1.22 -12.01
N MET A 116 -5.57 0.17 -12.44
CA MET A 116 -5.49 -1.16 -11.85
C MET A 116 -4.91 -2.16 -12.85
N ILE A 117 -3.84 -2.83 -12.45
CA ILE A 117 -3.17 -3.88 -13.22
C ILE A 117 -3.44 -5.23 -12.57
N GLU A 118 -4.11 -6.12 -13.28
CA GLU A 118 -4.34 -7.49 -12.81
C GLU A 118 -3.22 -8.41 -13.30
N GLY A 119 -2.51 -8.99 -12.36
CA GLY A 119 -1.38 -9.87 -12.58
C GLY A 119 -0.46 -9.96 -11.37
N SER A 120 0.44 -10.92 -11.38
CA SER A 120 1.43 -11.04 -10.31
C SER A 120 2.40 -9.86 -10.33
N SER A 121 2.59 -9.21 -9.18
CA SER A 121 3.53 -8.09 -9.03
C SER A 121 4.99 -8.44 -9.37
N ILE A 122 5.35 -9.71 -9.34
CA ILE A 122 6.68 -10.21 -9.70
C ILE A 122 6.76 -10.79 -11.13
N GLU A 123 5.66 -10.72 -11.88
CA GLU A 123 5.64 -11.15 -13.28
C GLU A 123 6.36 -10.13 -14.18
N PRO A 124 7.33 -10.57 -15.03
CA PRO A 124 8.11 -9.65 -15.87
C PRO A 124 7.27 -8.70 -16.73
N SER A 125 6.16 -9.17 -17.29
CA SER A 125 5.27 -8.35 -18.10
C SER A 125 4.56 -7.24 -17.31
N VAL A 126 4.19 -7.51 -16.05
CA VAL A 126 3.60 -6.53 -15.13
C VAL A 126 4.65 -5.51 -14.69
N ILE A 127 5.85 -5.98 -14.33
CA ILE A 127 6.97 -5.12 -13.96
C ILE A 127 7.31 -4.17 -15.10
N GLU A 128 7.41 -4.67 -16.34
CA GLU A 128 7.72 -3.85 -17.51
C GLU A 128 6.65 -2.77 -17.76
N GLN A 129 5.38 -3.11 -17.62
CA GLN A 129 4.28 -2.15 -17.71
C GLN A 129 4.38 -1.05 -16.64
N VAL A 130 4.71 -1.40 -15.41
CA VAL A 130 4.86 -0.44 -14.31
C VAL A 130 6.09 0.45 -14.51
N ILE A 131 7.22 -0.11 -14.98
CA ILE A 131 8.41 0.66 -15.33
C ILE A 131 8.07 1.71 -16.41
N GLN A 132 7.30 1.32 -17.42
CA GLN A 132 6.88 2.26 -18.47
C GLN A 132 6.06 3.42 -17.88
N ILE A 133 5.08 3.11 -17.01
CA ILE A 133 4.29 4.15 -16.34
C ILE A 133 5.18 5.04 -15.48
N ALA A 134 6.08 4.45 -14.68
CA ALA A 134 6.97 5.20 -13.80
C ALA A 134 7.90 6.15 -14.57
N SER A 135 8.30 5.78 -15.79
CA SER A 135 9.19 6.61 -16.63
C SER A 135 8.58 7.96 -17.04
N GLU A 136 7.26 8.10 -16.97
CA GLU A 136 6.53 9.32 -17.30
C GLU A 136 6.37 10.26 -16.09
N HIS A 137 6.82 9.83 -14.89
CA HIS A 137 6.65 10.53 -13.63
C HIS A 137 7.99 10.97 -13.03
N ARG A 138 7.96 12.02 -12.21
CA ARG A 138 9.16 12.62 -11.62
C ARG A 138 9.38 12.25 -10.16
N SER A 139 8.31 12.00 -9.45
CA SER A 139 8.33 11.72 -8.01
C SER A 139 7.50 10.48 -7.73
N VAL A 140 8.18 9.35 -7.65
CA VAL A 140 7.58 8.03 -7.47
C VAL A 140 7.74 7.57 -6.03
N MET A 141 6.65 7.10 -5.44
CA MET A 141 6.59 6.41 -4.14
C MET A 141 6.07 5.00 -4.35
N VAL A 142 6.57 4.04 -3.59
CA VAL A 142 6.19 2.63 -3.73
C VAL A 142 5.69 2.07 -2.40
N PHE A 143 4.58 1.34 -2.44
CA PHE A 143 3.97 0.62 -1.34
C PHE A 143 3.92 -0.87 -1.68
N LEU A 144 4.55 -1.71 -0.85
CA LEU A 144 4.56 -3.17 -1.01
C LEU A 144 3.67 -3.79 0.07
N ASP A 145 2.48 -4.22 -0.33
CA ASP A 145 1.41 -4.72 0.56
C ASP A 145 0.67 -5.94 -0.05
N SER A 146 1.40 -6.83 -0.73
CA SER A 146 0.80 -7.97 -1.45
C SER A 146 0.92 -9.29 -0.68
N MET A 147 1.95 -10.06 -0.96
CA MET A 147 2.24 -11.33 -0.32
C MET A 147 3.44 -11.18 0.62
N HIS A 148 3.25 -11.42 1.92
CA HIS A 148 4.23 -11.10 2.95
C HIS A 148 5.25 -12.23 3.19
N THR A 149 5.56 -13.06 2.16
CA THR A 149 6.66 -14.02 2.21
C THR A 149 7.98 -13.32 1.86
N HIS A 150 9.07 -13.73 2.51
CA HIS A 150 10.41 -13.16 2.27
C HIS A 150 10.76 -13.11 0.78
N ASP A 151 10.64 -14.24 0.07
CA ASP A 151 11.07 -14.33 -1.33
C ASP A 151 10.23 -13.45 -2.26
N HIS A 152 8.93 -13.33 -1.98
CA HIS A 152 8.05 -12.48 -2.77
C HIS A 152 8.37 -11.00 -2.54
N VAL A 153 8.42 -10.56 -1.28
CA VAL A 153 8.77 -9.17 -0.93
C VAL A 153 10.16 -8.79 -1.43
N PHE A 154 11.12 -9.71 -1.35
CA PHE A 154 12.46 -9.49 -1.89
C PHE A 154 12.44 -9.32 -3.41
N SER A 155 11.61 -10.09 -4.11
CA SER A 155 11.42 -9.94 -5.56
C SER A 155 10.78 -8.60 -5.93
N GLU A 156 9.75 -8.18 -5.19
CA GLU A 156 9.11 -6.87 -5.35
C GLU A 156 10.10 -5.72 -5.06
N LEU A 157 10.88 -5.81 -3.99
CA LEU A 157 11.91 -4.82 -3.67
C LEU A 157 12.92 -4.66 -4.83
N ASN A 158 13.38 -5.79 -5.41
CA ASN A 158 14.29 -5.73 -6.56
C ASN A 158 13.65 -5.09 -7.80
N ALA A 159 12.35 -5.29 -8.01
CA ALA A 159 11.62 -4.76 -9.15
C ALA A 159 11.26 -3.28 -8.99
N TYR A 160 10.75 -2.89 -7.83
CA TYR A 160 10.09 -1.59 -7.65
C TYR A 160 10.90 -0.57 -6.85
N ALA A 161 11.79 -0.97 -5.93
CA ALA A 161 12.61 -0.02 -5.20
C ALA A 161 13.51 0.84 -6.12
N PRO A 162 14.05 0.34 -7.24
CA PRO A 162 14.79 1.17 -8.20
C PRO A 162 13.96 2.28 -8.86
N LEU A 163 12.62 2.20 -8.83
CA LEU A 163 11.72 3.20 -9.39
C LEU A 163 11.48 4.37 -8.43
N VAL A 164 11.80 4.19 -7.14
CA VAL A 164 11.60 5.22 -6.11
C VAL A 164 12.49 6.41 -6.39
N SER A 165 11.89 7.59 -6.44
CA SER A 165 12.64 8.81 -6.67
C SER A 165 13.49 9.20 -5.47
N LYS A 166 14.54 10.00 -5.72
CA LYS A 166 15.35 10.59 -4.65
C LYS A 166 14.43 11.34 -3.67
N ASP A 167 14.70 11.18 -2.36
CA ASP A 167 13.94 11.79 -1.26
C ASP A 167 12.48 11.29 -1.15
N SER A 168 12.15 10.15 -1.78
CA SER A 168 10.90 9.43 -1.64
C SER A 168 11.10 8.11 -0.87
N TYR A 169 10.06 7.29 -0.76
CA TYR A 169 10.07 6.08 0.05
C TYR A 169 9.58 4.86 -0.73
N CYS A 170 10.19 3.71 -0.43
CA CYS A 170 9.61 2.39 -0.61
C CYS A 170 9.15 1.91 0.76
N VAL A 171 7.85 1.74 0.95
CA VAL A 171 7.25 1.29 2.21
C VAL A 171 6.89 -0.18 2.08
N VAL A 172 7.35 -0.99 3.01
CA VAL A 172 6.98 -2.40 3.12
C VAL A 172 6.03 -2.57 4.28
N PHE A 173 4.82 -3.04 3.99
CA PHE A 173 3.77 -3.28 4.99
C PHE A 173 3.91 -4.64 5.66
N ASP A 174 3.13 -4.84 6.71
CA ASP A 174 2.98 -6.09 7.47
C ASP A 174 4.27 -6.70 8.01
N THR A 175 5.33 -5.90 8.16
CA THR A 175 6.60 -6.36 8.79
C THR A 175 6.40 -6.86 10.22
N VAL A 176 5.26 -6.57 10.83
CA VAL A 176 4.84 -7.07 12.15
C VAL A 176 4.72 -8.60 12.20
N VAL A 177 4.48 -9.26 11.05
CA VAL A 177 4.35 -10.72 10.98
C VAL A 177 5.63 -11.45 11.44
N GLU A 178 6.79 -10.81 11.30
CA GLU A 178 8.09 -11.30 11.79
C GLU A 178 8.13 -11.46 13.33
N LYS A 179 7.28 -10.73 14.06
CA LYS A 179 7.20 -10.79 15.52
C LYS A 179 6.40 -11.98 16.03
N PHE A 180 5.62 -12.65 15.19
CA PHE A 180 4.80 -13.78 15.58
C PHE A 180 5.58 -15.10 15.54
N PRO A 181 5.26 -16.05 16.44
CA PRO A 181 5.83 -17.40 16.37
C PRO A 181 5.45 -18.07 15.03
N LYS A 182 6.38 -18.87 14.48
CA LYS A 182 6.10 -19.65 13.28
C LYS A 182 4.81 -20.47 13.42
N ARG A 183 3.99 -20.48 12.36
CA ARG A 183 2.69 -21.17 12.31
C ARG A 183 1.65 -20.59 13.29
N TYR A 184 1.81 -19.33 13.63
CA TYR A 184 0.81 -18.63 14.46
C TYR A 184 -0.50 -18.44 13.67
N TYR A 185 -0.41 -18.21 12.36
CA TYR A 185 -1.52 -18.14 11.41
C TYR A 185 -1.38 -19.22 10.32
N PRO A 186 -1.62 -20.50 10.64
CA PRO A 186 -1.28 -21.64 9.77
C PRO A 186 -1.93 -21.61 8.38
N ASP A 187 -3.02 -20.85 8.24
CA ASP A 187 -3.76 -20.70 6.97
C ASP A 187 -3.20 -19.54 6.10
N ARG A 188 -2.16 -18.86 6.57
CA ARG A 188 -1.55 -17.75 5.83
C ARG A 188 -0.25 -18.18 5.18
N PRO A 189 -0.04 -17.87 3.88
CA PRO A 189 1.16 -18.30 3.14
C PRO A 189 2.46 -17.72 3.67
N TRP A 190 2.41 -16.56 4.33
CA TRP A 190 3.56 -15.88 4.90
C TRP A 190 3.97 -16.41 6.30
N ASP A 191 3.15 -17.25 6.94
CA ASP A 191 3.45 -17.80 8.28
C ASP A 191 4.36 -19.05 8.26
N ILE A 192 5.10 -19.23 7.22
CA ILE A 192 6.09 -20.32 7.13
C ILE A 192 7.50 -19.90 7.53
N GLY A 193 7.69 -18.61 7.77
CA GLY A 193 8.96 -18.01 8.22
C GLY A 193 9.92 -17.62 7.12
#